data_ea5ebfc2c68018bd4e463924185fb5d3
#
_entry.id   ea5ebfc2c68018bd4e463924185fb5d3
#
_cell.length_a   1.000
_cell.length_b   1.000
_cell.length_c   1.000
_cell.angle_alpha   90.00
_cell.angle_beta   90.00
_cell.angle_gamma   90.00
#
_symmetry.space_group_name_H-M   'P 1'
#
loop_
_entity.id
_entity.type
_entity.pdbx_description
1 polymer ?
#
loop_
_entity_poly.entity_id
_entity_poly.type
_entity_poly.pdbx_seq_one_letter_code
_entity_poly.pdbx_strand_id
1 'polypeptide(L)'
;MKLAIDIEFIRHAMLVVASHRFWMLPFSTLPWLAFQYYVTMDDPTKIIGPGSVQGTLLGVPLTGLGMFFGMRIIAGEIDDRSLEIAYTVPGGCERLWFAKLFSAFLMLLFTEAMLAILVYFLFTPFPLGALYGALQASCFYMILAMALGALFRSETSGLIGTAAILGLNGLLTGFGENQLRFLPFFNPYLYLDASGSSNVVDGGFTSPEELLAWTIQNRIAMLLLMGAILSLGFMRANRREIMLDGM
;
A
#
# COMPACT_ATOMS: atom_id res chain seq x y z
N MET A 1 9.50 -27.51 -5.39
CA MET A 1 9.98 -26.61 -4.32
C MET A 1 8.87 -26.48 -3.29
N LYS A 2 8.97 -27.13 -2.11
CA LYS A 2 7.96 -27.02 -1.06
C LYS A 2 8.18 -25.69 -0.37
N LEU A 3 7.33 -24.68 -0.66
CA LEU A 3 7.19 -23.47 0.12
C LEU A 3 6.46 -23.83 1.44
N ALA A 4 7.11 -24.59 2.32
CA ALA A 4 6.64 -24.67 3.69
C ALA A 4 6.99 -23.34 4.35
N ILE A 5 6.05 -22.40 4.28
CA ILE A 5 6.11 -21.16 5.06
C ILE A 5 5.75 -21.58 6.48
N ASP A 6 6.75 -21.72 7.31
CA ASP A 6 6.57 -22.03 8.73
C ASP A 6 6.09 -20.79 9.48
N ILE A 7 5.12 -20.94 10.38
CA ILE A 7 4.56 -19.81 11.17
C ILE A 7 5.67 -19.12 11.98
N GLU A 8 6.64 -19.87 12.48
CA GLU A 8 7.80 -19.31 13.17
C GLU A 8 8.65 -18.42 12.23
N PHE A 9 8.80 -18.82 10.97
CA PHE A 9 9.55 -18.05 9.99
C PHE A 9 8.84 -16.72 9.65
N ILE A 10 7.50 -16.72 9.53
CA ILE A 10 6.70 -15.50 9.36
C ILE A 10 6.86 -14.58 10.57
N ARG A 11 6.77 -15.13 11.78
CA ARG A 11 6.95 -14.35 13.01
C ARG A 11 8.33 -13.69 13.08
N HIS A 12 9.40 -14.42 12.73
CA HIS A 12 10.75 -13.85 12.66
C HIS A 12 10.86 -12.78 11.57
N ALA A 13 10.25 -12.99 10.40
CA ALA A 13 10.20 -12.00 9.34
C ALA A 13 9.47 -10.72 9.78
N MET A 14 8.37 -10.83 10.53
CA MET A 14 7.69 -9.67 11.14
C MET A 14 8.60 -8.89 12.08
N LEU A 15 9.34 -9.57 12.94
CA LEU A 15 10.28 -8.93 13.89
C LEU A 15 11.40 -8.17 13.13
N VAL A 16 11.86 -8.70 12.01
CA VAL A 16 12.91 -8.06 11.21
C VAL A 16 12.39 -6.84 10.47
N VAL A 17 11.20 -6.92 9.85
CA VAL A 17 10.61 -5.81 9.07
C VAL A 17 10.17 -4.66 9.97
N ALA A 18 9.54 -4.97 11.10
CA ALA A 18 8.84 -3.99 11.93
C ALA A 18 9.49 -3.75 13.31
N SER A 19 10.68 -4.34 13.55
CA SER A 19 11.36 -4.26 14.84
C SER A 19 10.60 -4.96 15.98
N HIS A 20 11.14 -4.93 17.19
CA HIS A 20 10.58 -5.59 18.38
C HIS A 20 9.17 -5.08 18.76
N ARG A 21 8.81 -3.87 18.30
CA ARG A 21 7.51 -3.22 18.57
C ARG A 21 6.53 -3.31 17.39
N PHE A 22 6.62 -4.34 16.57
CA PHE A 22 5.78 -4.50 15.37
C PHE A 22 4.28 -4.41 15.67
N TRP A 23 3.83 -4.85 16.83
CA TRP A 23 2.43 -4.79 17.27
C TRP A 23 1.91 -3.36 17.47
N MET A 24 2.80 -2.37 17.67
CA MET A 24 2.41 -0.96 17.82
C MET A 24 2.21 -0.25 16.48
N LEU A 25 2.76 -0.76 15.40
CA LEU A 25 2.71 -0.10 14.08
C LEU A 25 1.28 0.10 13.54
N PRO A 26 0.34 -0.85 13.67
CA PRO A 26 -1.05 -0.62 13.30
C PRO A 26 -1.66 0.59 14.02
N PHE A 27 -1.33 0.77 15.29
CA PHE A 27 -1.83 1.89 16.10
C PHE A 27 -1.22 3.25 15.71
N SER A 28 -0.11 3.27 14.98
CA SER A 28 0.49 4.51 14.47
C SER A 28 -0.42 5.24 13.46
N THR A 29 -1.42 4.57 12.92
CA THR A 29 -2.42 5.15 12.02
C THR A 29 -3.55 5.87 12.75
N LEU A 30 -3.74 5.63 14.06
CA LEU A 30 -4.83 6.23 14.85
C LEU A 30 -4.76 7.75 14.97
N PRO A 31 -3.58 8.40 15.13
CA PRO A 31 -3.49 9.86 15.15
C PRO A 31 -4.06 10.49 13.88
N TRP A 32 -3.86 9.86 12.70
CA TRP A 32 -4.46 10.31 11.46
C TRP A 32 -5.99 10.25 11.51
N LEU A 33 -6.54 9.13 11.98
CA LEU A 33 -7.99 8.97 12.10
C LEU A 33 -8.59 9.97 13.11
N ALA A 34 -7.92 10.18 14.24
CA ALA A 34 -8.33 11.17 15.24
C ALA A 34 -8.32 12.61 14.67
N PHE A 35 -7.29 12.96 13.88
CA PHE A 35 -7.21 14.23 13.18
C PHE A 35 -8.37 14.39 12.18
N GLN A 36 -8.67 13.37 11.39
CA GLN A 36 -9.80 13.42 10.45
C GLN A 36 -11.16 13.54 11.16
N TYR A 37 -11.31 12.87 12.30
CA TYR A 37 -12.49 12.98 13.14
C TYR A 37 -12.67 14.42 13.65
N TYR A 38 -11.60 15.01 14.17
CA TYR A 38 -11.61 16.40 14.63
C TYR A 38 -12.00 17.39 13.51
N VAL A 39 -11.36 17.27 12.34
CA VAL A 39 -11.67 18.14 11.17
C VAL A 39 -13.11 17.97 10.69
N THR A 40 -13.68 16.76 10.81
CA THR A 40 -15.08 16.52 10.42
C THR A 40 -16.07 17.10 11.42
N MET A 41 -15.73 17.09 12.71
CA MET A 41 -16.58 17.69 13.75
C MET A 41 -16.55 19.20 13.71
N ASP A 42 -15.43 19.82 13.28
CA ASP A 42 -15.27 21.27 13.15
C ASP A 42 -16.07 21.84 11.96
N ASP A 43 -16.28 21.03 10.91
CA ASP A 43 -17.06 21.41 9.73
C ASP A 43 -18.22 20.43 9.47
N PRO A 44 -19.39 20.64 10.06
CA PRO A 44 -20.54 19.74 9.89
C PRO A 44 -21.12 19.72 8.46
N THR A 45 -20.65 20.60 7.55
CA THR A 45 -21.06 20.57 6.14
C THR A 45 -20.29 19.53 5.33
N LYS A 46 -19.20 19.02 5.88
CA LYS A 46 -18.34 18.03 5.23
C LYS A 46 -18.96 16.63 5.29
N ILE A 47 -19.65 16.25 4.24
CA ILE A 47 -20.22 14.90 4.12
C ILE A 47 -19.10 13.91 3.79
N ILE A 48 -18.92 12.91 4.66
CA ILE A 48 -17.98 11.81 4.44
C ILE A 48 -18.72 10.69 3.70
N GLY A 49 -18.43 10.59 2.42
CA GLY A 49 -18.93 9.49 1.56
C GLY A 49 -17.93 8.32 1.44
N PRO A 50 -18.34 7.22 0.77
CA PRO A 50 -17.49 6.06 0.54
C PRO A 50 -16.17 6.38 -0.19
N GLY A 51 -16.16 7.42 -1.03
CA GLY A 51 -14.95 7.92 -1.68
C GLY A 51 -13.91 8.45 -0.71
N SER A 52 -14.33 9.21 0.30
CA SER A 52 -13.44 9.69 1.37
C SER A 52 -12.92 8.53 2.23
N VAL A 53 -13.73 7.48 2.42
CA VAL A 53 -13.31 6.28 3.16
C VAL A 53 -12.15 5.59 2.44
N GLN A 54 -12.30 5.27 1.15
CA GLN A 54 -11.24 4.62 0.38
C GLN A 54 -9.97 5.47 0.27
N GLY A 55 -10.11 6.77 0.02
CA GLY A 55 -8.97 7.66 -0.20
C GLY A 55 -8.34 8.13 1.11
N THR A 56 -9.04 8.99 1.84
CA THR A 56 -8.47 9.76 2.95
C THR A 56 -8.40 8.98 4.24
N LEU A 57 -9.48 8.27 4.62
CA LEU A 57 -9.54 7.62 5.94
C LEU A 57 -8.72 6.34 6.00
N LEU A 58 -8.76 5.51 4.96
CA LEU A 58 -8.04 4.24 4.89
C LEU A 58 -6.78 4.33 4.01
N GLY A 59 -6.92 4.87 2.80
CA GLY A 59 -5.87 4.83 1.78
C GLY A 59 -4.59 5.56 2.20
N VAL A 60 -4.69 6.77 2.73
CA VAL A 60 -3.53 7.57 3.16
C VAL A 60 -2.72 6.88 4.25
N PRO A 61 -3.30 6.50 5.42
CA PRO A 61 -2.52 5.90 6.49
C PRO A 61 -1.98 4.50 6.13
N LEU A 62 -2.76 3.69 5.40
CA LEU A 62 -2.31 2.37 4.95
C LEU A 62 -1.17 2.49 3.93
N THR A 63 -1.23 3.46 3.02
CA THR A 63 -0.15 3.69 2.05
C THR A 63 1.13 4.13 2.73
N GLY A 64 1.05 5.05 3.69
CA GLY A 64 2.21 5.45 4.50
C GLY A 64 2.85 4.26 5.21
N LEU A 65 2.04 3.40 5.84
CA LEU A 65 2.52 2.19 6.50
C LEU A 65 3.09 1.18 5.49
N GLY A 66 2.45 1.02 4.33
CA GLY A 66 2.93 0.16 3.25
C GLY A 66 4.30 0.58 2.74
N MET A 67 4.50 1.88 2.50
CA MET A 67 5.81 2.43 2.10
C MET A 67 6.88 2.16 3.16
N PHE A 68 6.55 2.35 4.44
CA PHE A 68 7.45 2.05 5.56
C PHE A 68 7.86 0.58 5.59
N PHE A 69 6.93 -0.35 5.41
CA PHE A 69 7.28 -1.77 5.34
C PHE A 69 8.09 -2.09 4.09
N GLY A 70 7.66 -1.57 2.94
CA GLY A 70 8.30 -1.87 1.65
C GLY A 70 9.78 -1.53 1.64
N MET A 71 10.16 -0.33 2.11
CA MET A 71 11.55 0.11 2.10
C MET A 71 12.47 -0.81 2.91
N ARG A 72 11.96 -1.48 3.96
CA ARG A 72 12.74 -2.33 4.87
C ARG A 72 12.90 -3.78 4.41
N ILE A 73 12.15 -4.23 3.40
CA ILE A 73 12.17 -5.64 2.98
C ILE A 73 13.53 -6.06 2.44
N ILE A 74 14.12 -5.27 1.53
CA ILE A 74 15.42 -5.53 0.90
C ILE A 74 16.45 -4.51 1.34
N ALA A 75 16.14 -3.21 1.24
CA ALA A 75 17.10 -2.15 1.52
C ALA A 75 17.49 -2.11 3.01
N GLY A 76 16.62 -2.52 3.92
CA GLY A 76 16.96 -2.66 5.34
C GLY A 76 18.13 -3.59 5.59
N GLU A 77 18.25 -4.68 4.83
CA GLU A 77 19.41 -5.59 4.94
C GLU A 77 20.70 -4.97 4.40
N ILE A 78 20.59 -4.06 3.45
CA ILE A 78 21.74 -3.32 2.92
C ILE A 78 22.22 -2.31 3.97
N ASP A 79 21.32 -1.50 4.50
CA ASP A 79 21.66 -0.46 5.47
C ASP A 79 22.15 -1.07 6.81
N ASP A 80 21.58 -2.22 7.23
CA ASP A 80 22.00 -2.99 8.39
C ASP A 80 23.26 -3.85 8.14
N ARG A 81 23.81 -3.86 6.92
CA ARG A 81 24.96 -4.70 6.49
C ARG A 81 24.74 -6.21 6.71
N SER A 82 23.50 -6.67 6.68
CA SER A 82 23.10 -8.06 6.88
C SER A 82 22.81 -8.81 5.58
N LEU A 83 22.94 -8.15 4.44
CA LEU A 83 22.59 -8.70 3.12
C LEU A 83 23.40 -9.98 2.77
N GLU A 84 24.67 -10.06 3.19
CA GLU A 84 25.47 -11.27 2.96
C GLU A 84 24.85 -12.48 3.67
N ILE A 85 24.31 -12.29 4.86
CA ILE A 85 23.63 -13.33 5.63
C ILE A 85 22.36 -13.76 4.88
N ALA A 86 21.62 -12.84 4.29
CA ALA A 86 20.42 -13.12 3.52
C ALA A 86 20.72 -14.08 2.33
N TYR A 87 21.86 -13.93 1.66
CA TYR A 87 22.26 -14.81 0.56
C TYR A 87 22.70 -16.21 1.03
N THR A 88 23.00 -16.40 2.32
CA THR A 88 23.39 -17.71 2.88
C THR A 88 22.22 -18.48 3.51
N VAL A 89 21.03 -17.87 3.56
CA VAL A 89 19.84 -18.52 4.14
C VAL A 89 19.47 -19.79 3.35
N PRO A 90 19.22 -20.92 4.03
CA PRO A 90 18.76 -22.13 3.37
C PRO A 90 17.45 -21.91 2.59
N GLY A 91 17.46 -22.18 1.29
CA GLY A 91 16.33 -21.97 0.39
C GLY A 91 16.38 -20.67 -0.41
N GLY A 92 17.47 -19.90 -0.28
CA GLY A 92 17.74 -18.69 -1.06
C GLY A 92 17.15 -17.40 -0.45
N CYS A 93 17.74 -16.29 -0.82
CA CYS A 93 17.33 -14.95 -0.38
C CYS A 93 15.89 -14.59 -0.78
N GLU A 94 15.41 -15.10 -1.92
CA GLU A 94 14.03 -14.88 -2.39
C GLU A 94 12.99 -15.37 -1.38
N ARG A 95 13.24 -16.52 -0.75
CA ARG A 95 12.35 -17.06 0.28
C ARG A 95 12.24 -16.11 1.48
N LEU A 96 13.36 -15.53 1.89
CA LEU A 96 13.39 -14.58 3.01
C LEU A 96 12.61 -13.30 2.65
N TRP A 97 12.89 -12.71 1.49
CA TRP A 97 12.21 -11.48 1.05
C TRP A 97 10.72 -11.70 0.81
N PHE A 98 10.34 -12.85 0.26
CA PHE A 98 8.94 -13.21 0.10
C PHE A 98 8.23 -13.36 1.45
N ALA A 99 8.89 -13.97 2.44
CA ALA A 99 8.34 -14.09 3.79
C ALA A 99 8.18 -12.71 4.46
N LYS A 100 9.16 -11.80 4.29
CA LYS A 100 9.04 -10.42 4.76
C LYS A 100 7.89 -9.67 4.09
N LEU A 101 7.77 -9.78 2.75
CA LEU A 101 6.69 -9.16 1.99
C LEU A 101 5.32 -9.68 2.44
N PHE A 102 5.20 -11.00 2.62
CA PHE A 102 3.96 -11.62 3.09
C PHE A 102 3.63 -11.20 4.52
N SER A 103 4.62 -11.10 5.39
CA SER A 103 4.45 -10.61 6.76
C SER A 103 3.97 -9.16 6.79
N ALA A 104 4.56 -8.30 5.94
CA ALA A 104 4.15 -6.91 5.79
C ALA A 104 2.70 -6.80 5.26
N PHE A 105 2.32 -7.64 4.31
CA PHE A 105 0.95 -7.74 3.80
C PHE A 105 -0.05 -8.13 4.89
N LEU A 106 0.28 -9.12 5.73
CA LEU A 106 -0.58 -9.50 6.88
C LEU A 106 -0.74 -8.35 7.88
N MET A 107 0.32 -7.58 8.12
CA MET A 107 0.27 -6.40 8.98
C MET A 107 -0.62 -5.30 8.38
N LEU A 108 -0.56 -5.08 7.06
CA LEU A 108 -1.46 -4.14 6.38
C LEU A 108 -2.92 -4.60 6.48
N LEU A 109 -3.20 -5.89 6.25
CA LEU A 109 -4.55 -6.44 6.42
C LEU A 109 -5.10 -6.26 7.83
N PHE A 110 -4.28 -6.53 8.84
CA PHE A 110 -4.66 -6.32 10.24
C PHE A 110 -4.96 -4.85 10.53
N THR A 111 -4.09 -3.94 10.05
CA THR A 111 -4.28 -2.50 10.21
C THR A 111 -5.54 -2.03 9.51
N GLU A 112 -5.77 -2.51 8.29
CA GLU A 112 -6.98 -2.18 7.53
C GLU A 112 -8.24 -2.65 8.25
N ALA A 113 -8.27 -3.89 8.74
CA ALA A 113 -9.42 -4.40 9.50
C ALA A 113 -9.71 -3.56 10.75
N MET A 114 -8.66 -3.17 11.48
CA MET A 114 -8.78 -2.30 12.65
C MET A 114 -9.35 -0.93 12.26
N LEU A 115 -8.78 -0.29 11.24
CA LEU A 115 -9.25 1.02 10.75
C LEU A 115 -10.67 0.94 10.19
N ALA A 116 -11.00 -0.13 9.45
CA ALA A 116 -12.33 -0.34 8.90
C ALA A 116 -13.42 -0.37 9.98
N ILE A 117 -13.16 -1.09 11.07
CA ILE A 117 -14.06 -1.15 12.23
C ILE A 117 -14.26 0.26 12.81
N LEU A 118 -13.16 1.00 13.05
CA LEU A 118 -13.23 2.35 13.60
C LEU A 118 -13.94 3.33 12.66
N VAL A 119 -13.66 3.29 11.37
CA VAL A 119 -14.31 4.14 10.37
C VAL A 119 -15.80 3.84 10.27
N TYR A 120 -16.18 2.56 10.31
CA TYR A 120 -17.59 2.17 10.28
C TYR A 120 -18.39 2.72 11.47
N PHE A 121 -17.79 2.70 12.67
CA PHE A 121 -18.48 3.18 13.88
C PHE A 121 -18.40 4.69 14.09
N LEU A 122 -17.31 5.34 13.67
CA LEU A 122 -17.07 6.75 13.96
C LEU A 122 -17.54 7.70 12.84
N PHE A 123 -17.58 7.22 11.58
CA PHE A 123 -17.85 8.08 10.44
C PHE A 123 -19.07 7.61 9.63
N THR A 124 -18.94 6.57 8.82
CA THR A 124 -19.99 6.16 7.89
C THR A 124 -19.86 4.69 7.49
N PRO A 125 -20.97 3.98 7.24
CA PRO A 125 -20.92 2.70 6.58
C PRO A 125 -20.39 2.85 5.14
N PHE A 126 -19.69 1.83 4.64
CA PHE A 126 -19.05 1.84 3.33
C PHE A 126 -19.04 0.45 2.69
N PRO A 127 -18.95 0.36 1.34
CA PRO A 127 -18.91 -0.92 0.65
C PRO A 127 -17.53 -1.59 0.78
N LEU A 128 -17.51 -2.93 0.76
CA LEU A 128 -16.27 -3.73 0.83
C LEU A 128 -15.27 -3.41 -0.29
N GLY A 129 -15.75 -2.95 -1.44
CA GLY A 129 -14.89 -2.50 -2.53
C GLY A 129 -13.99 -1.31 -2.17
N ALA A 130 -14.39 -0.47 -1.20
CA ALA A 130 -13.56 0.63 -0.70
C ALA A 130 -12.33 0.10 0.08
N LEU A 131 -12.51 -0.97 0.88
CA LEU A 131 -11.40 -1.67 1.54
C LEU A 131 -10.43 -2.21 0.50
N TYR A 132 -10.95 -3.01 -0.45
CA TYR A 132 -10.09 -3.56 -1.50
C TYR A 132 -9.29 -2.48 -2.24
N GLY A 133 -9.91 -1.33 -2.53
CA GLY A 133 -9.24 -0.21 -3.19
C GLY A 133 -8.11 0.40 -2.37
N ALA A 134 -8.33 0.60 -1.08
CA ALA A 134 -7.32 1.12 -0.16
C ALA A 134 -6.16 0.14 0.03
N LEU A 135 -6.46 -1.15 0.23
CA LEU A 135 -5.45 -2.21 0.36
C LEU A 135 -4.60 -2.34 -0.91
N GLN A 136 -5.24 -2.37 -2.08
CA GLN A 136 -4.52 -2.51 -3.35
C GLN A 136 -3.54 -1.36 -3.58
N ALA A 137 -3.97 -0.11 -3.32
CA ALA A 137 -3.09 1.05 -3.40
C ALA A 137 -1.91 0.94 -2.43
N SER A 138 -2.17 0.54 -1.19
CA SER A 138 -1.14 0.38 -0.16
C SER A 138 -0.13 -0.72 -0.53
N CYS A 139 -0.60 -1.85 -1.05
CA CYS A 139 0.26 -2.93 -1.55
C CYS A 139 1.09 -2.48 -2.75
N PHE A 140 0.52 -1.68 -3.65
CA PHE A 140 1.26 -1.12 -4.78
C PHE A 140 2.44 -0.29 -4.29
N TYR A 141 2.22 0.66 -3.37
CA TYR A 141 3.28 1.51 -2.85
C TYR A 141 4.26 0.75 -1.96
N MET A 142 3.85 -0.30 -1.26
CA MET A 142 4.74 -1.21 -0.54
C MET A 142 5.71 -1.91 -1.50
N ILE A 143 5.20 -2.50 -2.58
CA ILE A 143 6.02 -3.19 -3.58
C ILE A 143 6.93 -2.20 -4.32
N LEU A 144 6.44 -1.00 -4.62
CA LEU A 144 7.21 0.06 -5.26
C LEU A 144 8.37 0.52 -4.36
N ALA A 145 8.11 0.75 -3.06
CA ALA A 145 9.15 1.14 -2.10
C ALA A 145 10.22 0.05 -1.95
N MET A 146 9.83 -1.21 -1.93
CA MET A 146 10.76 -2.33 -1.93
C MET A 146 11.63 -2.36 -3.20
N ALA A 147 11.03 -2.21 -4.38
CA ALA A 147 11.74 -2.26 -5.64
C ALA A 147 12.70 -1.06 -5.82
N LEU A 148 12.27 0.15 -5.46
CA LEU A 148 13.13 1.34 -5.48
C LEU A 148 14.22 1.26 -4.42
N GLY A 149 13.94 0.71 -3.23
CA GLY A 149 14.95 0.44 -2.21
C GLY A 149 16.04 -0.51 -2.72
N ALA A 150 15.66 -1.58 -3.41
CA ALA A 150 16.60 -2.49 -4.06
C ALA A 150 17.37 -1.83 -5.21
N LEU A 151 16.72 -0.94 -5.97
CA LEU A 151 17.36 -0.23 -7.09
C LEU A 151 18.42 0.75 -6.59
N PHE A 152 18.09 1.58 -5.61
CA PHE A 152 18.96 2.62 -5.05
C PHE A 152 19.86 2.11 -3.92
N ARG A 153 19.67 0.88 -3.46
CA ARG A 153 20.42 0.25 -2.37
C ARG A 153 20.37 1.04 -1.06
N SER A 154 19.26 1.67 -0.76
CA SER A 154 19.06 2.49 0.45
C SER A 154 17.58 2.59 0.80
N GLU A 155 17.25 2.43 2.08
CA GLU A 155 15.91 2.63 2.61
C GLU A 155 15.40 4.03 2.32
N THR A 156 16.21 5.04 2.64
CA THR A 156 15.84 6.46 2.50
C THR A 156 15.58 6.83 1.04
N SER A 157 16.45 6.41 0.12
CA SER A 157 16.27 6.71 -1.31
C SER A 157 15.04 6.00 -1.89
N GLY A 158 14.78 4.77 -1.46
CA GLY A 158 13.58 4.02 -1.82
C GLY A 158 12.30 4.72 -1.33
N LEU A 159 12.30 5.19 -0.09
CA LEU A 159 11.18 5.93 0.50
C LEU A 159 10.94 7.27 -0.23
N ILE A 160 11.98 8.07 -0.44
CA ILE A 160 11.87 9.36 -1.13
C ILE A 160 11.37 9.17 -2.57
N GLY A 161 11.93 8.21 -3.31
CA GLY A 161 11.48 7.90 -4.66
C GLY A 161 10.00 7.49 -4.71
N THR A 162 9.57 6.67 -3.76
CA THR A 162 8.17 6.25 -3.65
C THR A 162 7.27 7.41 -3.26
N ALA A 163 7.70 8.26 -2.32
CA ALA A 163 6.96 9.46 -1.91
C ALA A 163 6.82 10.47 -3.06
N ALA A 164 7.83 10.61 -3.90
CA ALA A 164 7.76 11.45 -5.10
C ALA A 164 6.72 10.93 -6.10
N ILE A 165 6.68 9.61 -6.33
CA ILE A 165 5.67 8.97 -7.20
C ILE A 165 4.27 9.11 -6.59
N LEU A 166 4.13 8.95 -5.27
CA LEU A 166 2.88 9.17 -4.55
C LEU A 166 2.40 10.61 -4.69
N GLY A 167 3.30 11.59 -4.52
CA GLY A 167 3.01 13.01 -4.70
C GLY A 167 2.60 13.33 -6.14
N LEU A 168 3.31 12.78 -7.13
CA LEU A 168 2.94 12.92 -8.54
C LEU A 168 1.56 12.34 -8.84
N ASN A 169 1.26 11.16 -8.30
CA ASN A 169 -0.07 10.56 -8.42
C ASN A 169 -1.15 11.46 -7.80
N GLY A 170 -0.89 12.04 -6.61
CA GLY A 170 -1.79 13.01 -5.98
C GLY A 170 -2.02 14.27 -6.83
N LEU A 171 -0.95 14.79 -7.44
CA LEU A 171 -1.05 15.91 -8.38
C LEU A 171 -1.89 15.54 -9.61
N LEU A 172 -1.62 14.40 -10.24
CA LEU A 172 -2.36 13.95 -11.43
C LEU A 172 -3.84 13.70 -11.15
N THR A 173 -4.21 13.26 -9.95
CA THR A 173 -5.61 13.10 -9.54
C THR A 173 -6.30 14.43 -9.23
N GLY A 174 -5.53 15.48 -8.90
CA GLY A 174 -6.07 16.82 -8.60
C GLY A 174 -6.18 17.75 -9.82
N PHE A 175 -5.51 17.44 -10.93
CA PHE A 175 -5.44 18.31 -12.13
C PHE A 175 -6.46 18.00 -13.23
N GLY A 176 -7.52 17.32 -12.96
CA GLY A 176 -8.50 17.01 -14.00
C GLY A 176 -9.90 16.81 -13.44
N GLU A 177 -10.90 17.01 -14.29
CA GLU A 177 -12.29 16.70 -13.97
C GLU A 177 -12.49 15.19 -13.80
N ASN A 178 -11.61 14.37 -14.42
CA ASN A 178 -11.68 12.91 -14.39
C ASN A 178 -10.39 12.29 -13.88
N GLN A 179 -10.50 11.34 -12.95
CA GLN A 179 -9.36 10.54 -12.55
C GLN A 179 -8.87 9.67 -13.70
N LEU A 180 -7.53 9.59 -13.83
CA LEU A 180 -6.94 8.65 -14.78
C LEU A 180 -7.18 7.20 -14.30
N ARG A 181 -7.80 6.39 -15.17
CA ARG A 181 -8.23 5.02 -14.81
C ARG A 181 -7.11 4.08 -14.37
N PHE A 182 -5.88 4.35 -14.74
CA PHE A 182 -4.71 3.51 -14.43
C PHE A 182 -3.84 4.04 -13.29
N LEU A 183 -4.37 4.92 -12.45
CA LEU A 183 -3.67 5.38 -11.26
C LEU A 183 -3.91 4.42 -10.07
N PRO A 184 -2.90 4.24 -9.18
CA PRO A 184 -3.02 3.40 -8.00
C PRO A 184 -4.16 3.81 -7.07
N PHE A 185 -4.45 5.10 -6.97
CA PHE A 185 -5.53 5.67 -6.15
C PHE A 185 -6.84 5.87 -6.92
N PHE A 186 -7.04 5.19 -8.05
CA PHE A 186 -8.35 5.24 -8.71
C PHE A 186 -9.46 4.84 -7.74
N ASN A 187 -10.41 5.76 -7.55
CA ASN A 187 -11.46 5.64 -6.56
C ASN A 187 -12.84 5.81 -7.23
N PRO A 188 -13.53 4.70 -7.52
CA PRO A 188 -14.82 4.76 -8.20
C PRO A 188 -15.91 5.43 -7.36
N TYR A 189 -15.74 5.45 -6.03
CA TYR A 189 -16.75 6.00 -5.12
C TYR A 189 -16.77 7.53 -5.07
N LEU A 190 -15.79 8.21 -5.67
CA LEU A 190 -15.84 9.66 -5.84
C LEU A 190 -16.90 10.10 -6.86
N TYR A 191 -17.33 9.19 -7.73
CA TYR A 191 -18.33 9.43 -8.75
C TYR A 191 -19.74 8.97 -8.36
N LEU A 192 -19.89 8.52 -7.11
CA LEU A 192 -21.18 8.15 -6.53
C LEU A 192 -21.64 9.26 -5.59
N ASP A 193 -22.94 9.47 -5.49
CA ASP A 193 -23.50 10.38 -4.49
C ASP A 193 -23.25 9.89 -3.06
N ALA A 194 -23.49 10.74 -2.07
CA ALA A 194 -23.30 10.43 -0.66
C ALA A 194 -24.17 9.24 -0.18
N SER A 195 -25.23 8.91 -0.89
CA SER A 195 -26.11 7.76 -0.61
C SER A 195 -25.57 6.45 -1.17
N GLY A 196 -24.50 6.51 -1.98
CA GLY A 196 -23.98 5.34 -2.71
C GLY A 196 -24.89 4.91 -3.87
N SER A 197 -25.88 5.73 -4.20
CA SER A 197 -26.75 5.52 -5.37
C SER A 197 -25.98 5.84 -6.62
N SER A 198 -26.29 5.12 -7.69
CA SER A 198 -25.61 5.18 -9.00
C SER A 198 -25.92 6.43 -9.84
N ASN A 199 -26.25 7.54 -9.21
CA ASN A 199 -26.27 8.81 -9.88
C ASN A 199 -24.83 9.23 -10.12
N VAL A 200 -24.31 8.87 -11.27
CA VAL A 200 -22.99 9.26 -11.76
C VAL A 200 -22.98 10.78 -11.89
N VAL A 201 -22.52 11.45 -10.84
CA VAL A 201 -22.43 12.92 -10.81
C VAL A 201 -21.04 13.31 -11.30
N ASP A 202 -21.01 14.10 -12.38
CA ASP A 202 -19.87 14.90 -12.86
C ASP A 202 -18.51 14.22 -13.13
N GLY A 203 -18.49 12.91 -13.44
CA GLY A 203 -17.23 12.21 -13.70
C GLY A 203 -16.97 11.86 -15.18
N GLY A 204 -17.77 12.35 -16.12
CA GLY A 204 -17.62 12.00 -17.54
C GLY A 204 -18.04 10.56 -17.88
N PHE A 205 -18.61 9.82 -16.93
CA PHE A 205 -19.15 8.48 -17.17
C PHE A 205 -20.60 8.58 -17.64
N THR A 206 -20.93 7.83 -18.70
CA THR A 206 -22.27 7.82 -19.28
C THR A 206 -23.19 6.82 -18.59
N SER A 207 -22.61 5.84 -17.88
CA SER A 207 -23.39 4.79 -17.20
C SER A 207 -22.64 4.18 -16.02
N PRO A 208 -23.35 3.58 -15.02
CA PRO A 208 -22.75 2.80 -13.95
C PRO A 208 -21.93 1.59 -14.44
N GLU A 209 -22.31 1.03 -15.59
CA GLU A 209 -21.60 -0.10 -16.20
C GLU A 209 -20.23 0.30 -16.71
N GLU A 210 -20.09 1.51 -17.25
CA GLU A 210 -18.81 2.06 -17.67
C GLU A 210 -17.87 2.27 -16.48
N LEU A 211 -18.36 2.83 -15.38
CA LEU A 211 -17.59 2.99 -14.14
C LEU A 211 -17.13 1.64 -13.57
N LEU A 212 -18.01 0.63 -13.62
CA LEU A 212 -17.65 -0.72 -13.21
C LEU A 212 -16.56 -1.32 -14.10
N ALA A 213 -16.69 -1.15 -15.42
CA ALA A 213 -15.69 -1.62 -16.39
C ALA A 213 -14.33 -0.96 -16.14
N TRP A 214 -14.29 0.34 -15.90
CA TRP A 214 -13.08 1.07 -15.55
C TRP A 214 -12.47 0.57 -14.23
N THR A 215 -13.31 0.30 -13.24
CA THR A 215 -12.87 -0.24 -11.96
C THR A 215 -12.18 -1.60 -12.14
N ILE A 216 -12.82 -2.51 -12.87
CA ILE A 216 -12.25 -3.84 -13.13
C ILE A 216 -10.92 -3.72 -13.89
N GLN A 217 -10.88 -2.89 -14.95
CA GLN A 217 -9.65 -2.66 -15.71
C GLN A 217 -8.51 -2.10 -14.84
N ASN A 218 -8.81 -1.12 -13.98
CA ASN A 218 -7.83 -0.60 -13.04
C ASN A 218 -7.31 -1.71 -12.12
N ARG A 219 -8.20 -2.50 -11.51
CA ARG A 219 -7.79 -3.54 -10.55
C ARG A 219 -6.87 -4.57 -11.19
N ILE A 220 -7.20 -5.02 -12.41
CA ILE A 220 -6.37 -5.97 -13.17
C ILE A 220 -5.04 -5.33 -13.56
N ALA A 221 -5.06 -4.12 -14.12
CA ALA A 221 -3.85 -3.42 -14.53
C ALA A 221 -2.90 -3.20 -13.35
N MET A 222 -3.42 -2.80 -12.18
CA MET A 222 -2.60 -2.63 -10.97
C MET A 222 -2.01 -3.95 -10.48
N LEU A 223 -2.74 -5.07 -10.51
CA LEU A 223 -2.20 -6.38 -10.16
C LEU A 223 -1.06 -6.81 -11.10
N LEU A 224 -1.23 -6.61 -12.41
CA LEU A 224 -0.19 -6.89 -13.39
C LEU A 224 1.05 -6.01 -13.18
N LEU A 225 0.83 -4.72 -12.94
CA LEU A 225 1.92 -3.77 -12.68
C LEU A 225 2.67 -4.11 -11.38
N MET A 226 1.96 -4.46 -10.30
CA MET A 226 2.57 -4.93 -9.05
C MET A 226 3.41 -6.19 -9.29
N GLY A 227 2.90 -7.16 -10.06
CA GLY A 227 3.64 -8.37 -10.43
C GLY A 227 4.91 -8.06 -11.23
N ALA A 228 4.84 -7.13 -12.18
CA ALA A 228 5.99 -6.69 -12.95
C ALA A 228 7.05 -6.00 -12.08
N ILE A 229 6.64 -5.04 -11.23
CA ILE A 229 7.55 -4.31 -10.33
C ILE A 229 8.18 -5.28 -9.32
N LEU A 230 7.41 -6.21 -8.75
CA LEU A 230 7.89 -7.23 -7.84
C LEU A 230 8.96 -8.10 -8.50
N SER A 231 8.69 -8.58 -9.72
CA SER A 231 9.63 -9.39 -10.49
C SER A 231 10.93 -8.64 -10.78
N LEU A 232 10.84 -7.38 -11.22
CA LEU A 232 12.01 -6.54 -11.47
C LEU A 232 12.81 -6.26 -10.20
N GLY A 233 12.13 -6.00 -9.08
CA GLY A 233 12.76 -5.82 -7.78
C GLY A 233 13.55 -7.04 -7.34
N PHE A 234 12.97 -8.23 -7.45
CA PHE A 234 13.65 -9.49 -7.12
C PHE A 234 14.77 -9.83 -8.10
N MET A 235 14.57 -9.63 -9.40
CA MET A 235 15.65 -9.82 -10.39
C MET A 235 16.85 -8.89 -10.11
N ARG A 236 16.59 -7.67 -9.68
CA ARG A 236 17.65 -6.72 -9.29
C ARG A 236 18.35 -7.19 -8.01
N ALA A 237 17.58 -7.54 -6.99
CA ALA A 237 18.09 -7.98 -5.70
C ALA A 237 18.90 -9.29 -5.78
N ASN A 238 18.55 -10.20 -6.71
CA ASN A 238 19.29 -11.45 -6.93
C ASN A 238 20.66 -11.28 -7.57
N ARG A 239 20.98 -10.10 -8.11
CA ARG A 239 22.31 -9.83 -8.67
C ARG A 239 23.30 -9.49 -7.55
N ARG A 240 23.80 -10.54 -6.87
CA ARG A 240 24.69 -10.42 -5.73
C ARG A 240 25.87 -9.50 -5.97
N GLU A 241 26.52 -9.61 -7.12
CA GLU A 241 27.69 -8.77 -7.48
C GLU A 241 27.34 -7.28 -7.40
N ILE A 242 26.18 -6.88 -7.97
CA ILE A 242 25.76 -5.49 -8.00
C ILE A 242 25.31 -5.01 -6.61
N MET A 243 24.68 -5.90 -5.83
CA MET A 243 24.14 -5.54 -4.52
C MET A 243 25.23 -5.37 -3.46
N LEU A 244 26.33 -6.12 -3.55
CA LEU A 244 27.47 -6.08 -2.62
C LEU A 244 28.57 -5.09 -3.06
N ASP A 245 28.51 -4.56 -4.28
CA ASP A 245 29.51 -3.61 -4.79
C ASP A 245 29.47 -2.30 -4.00
N GLY A 246 30.58 -1.97 -3.34
CA GLY A 246 30.71 -0.74 -2.53
C GLY A 246 30.22 -0.83 -1.09
N MET A 247 29.98 -2.04 -0.56
CA MET A 247 29.72 -2.28 0.89
C MET A 247 31.01 -2.29 1.71
#